data_c705e554a7471d54bcee2f6a47d3fd7e
#
_entry.id   c705e554a7471d54bcee2f6a47d3fd7e
#
_cell.length_a   1.000
_cell.length_b   1.000
_cell.length_c   1.000
_cell.angle_alpha   90.00
_cell.angle_beta   90.00
_cell.angle_gamma   90.00
#
_symmetry.space_group_name_H-M   'P 1'
#
loop_
_entity.id
_entity.type
_entity.pdbx_description
1 polymer ?
#
loop_
_entity_poly.entity_id
_entity_poly.type
_entity_poly.pdbx_seq_one_letter_code
_entity_poly.pdbx_strand_id
1 'polypeptide(L)'
;MKKIILTTLFIAGLFVISNAQDMGSSYKTAVGVKFYPGALSVKSFIQPDRAIEGLAYFYEDGFRITGLYEIHGNIEGVDGLKWYIGPGAHIGFWSQSWKDKYPDRNNSVAIGIDGVLGLDYKITGAPINVSLDWQPSFNFVGYNYFEGGWGGLGIRYTF
;
A
#
# COMPACT_ATOMS: atom_id res chain seq x y z
N MET A 1 24.27 -11.33 15.25
CA MET A 1 23.07 -12.19 15.35
C MET A 1 21.82 -11.51 14.76
N LYS A 2 21.43 -10.27 15.13
CA LYS A 2 20.22 -9.59 14.57
C LYS A 2 20.25 -9.43 13.04
N LYS A 3 21.40 -9.15 12.42
CA LYS A 3 21.53 -9.02 10.96
C LYS A 3 21.34 -10.35 10.22
N ILE A 4 21.80 -11.45 10.80
CA ILE A 4 21.66 -12.81 10.23
C ILE A 4 20.19 -13.23 10.24
N ILE A 5 19.47 -12.98 11.33
CA ILE A 5 18.04 -13.30 11.45
C ILE A 5 17.22 -12.52 10.42
N LEU A 6 17.53 -11.23 10.23
CA LEU A 6 16.83 -10.38 9.25
C LEU A 6 17.09 -10.87 7.81
N THR A 7 18.34 -11.23 7.49
CA THR A 7 18.72 -11.75 6.17
C THR A 7 18.07 -13.12 5.92
N THR A 8 18.02 -13.99 6.94
CA THR A 8 17.38 -15.32 6.83
C THR A 8 15.86 -15.18 6.64
N LEU A 9 15.21 -14.24 7.34
CA LEU A 9 13.79 -13.95 7.18
C LEU A 9 13.48 -13.40 5.77
N PHE A 10 14.35 -12.52 5.24
CA PHE A 10 14.24 -11.98 3.90
C PHE A 10 14.43 -13.05 2.82
N ILE A 11 15.43 -13.94 2.98
CA ILE A 11 15.68 -15.07 2.07
C ILE A 11 14.54 -16.10 2.15
N ALA A 12 14.05 -16.43 3.35
CA ALA A 12 12.91 -17.35 3.52
C ALA A 12 11.64 -16.80 2.87
N GLY A 13 11.41 -15.49 2.94
CA GLY A 13 10.34 -14.78 2.22
C GLY A 13 10.44 -14.96 0.69
N LEU A 14 11.65 -14.93 0.14
CA LEU A 14 11.89 -15.12 -1.31
C LEU A 14 11.62 -16.55 -1.80
N PHE A 15 11.85 -17.57 -0.98
CA PHE A 15 11.60 -18.97 -1.36
C PHE A 15 10.11 -19.35 -1.40
N VAL A 16 9.26 -18.70 -0.60
CA VAL A 16 7.79 -18.91 -0.65
C VAL A 16 7.17 -18.33 -1.93
N ILE A 17 7.86 -17.39 -2.56
CA ILE A 17 7.41 -16.63 -3.73
C ILE A 17 7.69 -17.35 -5.07
N SER A 18 8.60 -18.33 -5.10
CA SER A 18 9.19 -18.82 -6.36
C SER A 18 8.32 -19.78 -7.20
N ASN A 19 7.11 -20.15 -6.75
CA ASN A 19 6.31 -21.18 -7.43
C ASN A 19 4.94 -20.73 -7.97
N ALA A 20 4.61 -19.46 -7.94
CA ALA A 20 3.30 -18.99 -8.37
C ALA A 20 3.40 -17.65 -9.12
N GLN A 21 3.97 -17.68 -10.34
CA GLN A 21 3.86 -16.54 -11.26
C GLN A 21 2.47 -16.56 -11.91
N ASP A 22 1.65 -15.59 -11.61
CA ASP A 22 0.37 -15.44 -12.30
C ASP A 22 0.58 -14.70 -13.62
N MET A 23 0.49 -15.43 -14.72
CA MET A 23 0.65 -14.92 -16.09
C MET A 23 -0.70 -14.53 -16.73
N GLY A 24 -1.82 -14.78 -16.03
CA GLY A 24 -3.16 -14.45 -16.47
C GLY A 24 -3.51 -12.97 -16.30
N SER A 25 -4.78 -12.65 -16.49
CA SER A 25 -5.36 -11.32 -16.28
C SER A 25 -5.83 -11.07 -14.84
N SER A 26 -5.62 -12.02 -13.94
CA SER A 26 -5.91 -11.96 -12.50
C SER A 26 -4.68 -12.34 -11.69
N TYR A 27 -4.73 -12.10 -10.39
CA TYR A 27 -3.70 -12.51 -9.44
C TYR A 27 -4.31 -12.69 -8.05
N LYS A 28 -3.63 -13.44 -7.19
CA LYS A 28 -4.06 -13.61 -5.80
C LYS A 28 -3.33 -12.67 -4.85
N THR A 29 -2.03 -12.57 -4.99
CA THR A 29 -1.18 -11.72 -4.13
C THR A 29 -0.22 -10.94 -5.00
N ALA A 30 0.07 -9.71 -4.60
CA ALA A 30 1.04 -8.85 -5.25
C ALA A 30 1.88 -8.10 -4.21
N VAL A 31 3.18 -7.98 -4.47
CA VAL A 31 4.14 -7.27 -3.61
C VAL A 31 4.95 -6.31 -4.45
N GLY A 32 5.12 -5.09 -3.99
CA GLY A 32 5.87 -4.09 -4.74
C GLY A 32 6.01 -2.76 -4.03
N VAL A 33 6.10 -1.73 -4.84
CA VAL A 33 6.31 -0.36 -4.38
C VAL A 33 5.24 0.57 -4.92
N LYS A 34 4.95 1.61 -4.17
CA LYS A 34 4.10 2.71 -4.59
C LYS A 34 4.93 3.98 -4.60
N PHE A 35 4.81 4.78 -5.65
CA PHE A 35 5.53 6.03 -5.83
C PHE A 35 4.63 7.20 -5.45
N TYR A 36 5.24 8.18 -4.75
CA TYR A 36 4.63 9.39 -4.28
C TYR A 36 3.49 9.18 -3.24
N PRO A 37 3.88 9.30 -1.92
CA PRO A 37 5.19 9.68 -1.40
C PRO A 37 6.24 8.56 -1.34
N GLY A 38 5.96 7.36 -1.57
CA GLY A 38 6.86 6.22 -1.51
C GLY A 38 6.44 5.24 -0.42
N ALA A 39 6.04 4.03 -0.86
CA ALA A 39 5.62 2.98 0.06
C ALA A 39 6.02 1.60 -0.44
N LEU A 40 6.19 0.68 0.50
CA LEU A 40 6.09 -0.75 0.23
C LEU A 40 4.61 -1.14 0.24
N SER A 41 4.21 -2.00 -0.69
CA SER A 41 2.83 -2.45 -0.85
C SER A 41 2.78 -3.97 -0.89
N VAL A 42 1.82 -4.51 -0.14
CA VAL A 42 1.41 -5.92 -0.20
C VAL A 42 -0.10 -5.95 -0.35
N LYS A 43 -0.59 -6.46 -1.48
CA LYS A 43 -2.02 -6.61 -1.78
C LYS A 43 -2.37 -8.08 -1.92
N SER A 44 -3.48 -8.52 -1.34
CA SER A 44 -3.97 -9.90 -1.46
C SER A 44 -5.48 -9.92 -1.63
N PHE A 45 -5.95 -10.62 -2.68
CA PHE A 45 -7.37 -10.87 -2.89
C PHE A 45 -7.86 -11.97 -1.93
N ILE A 46 -8.80 -11.63 -1.09
CA ILE A 46 -9.48 -12.54 -0.16
C ILE A 46 -10.76 -13.13 -0.76
N GLN A 47 -11.30 -12.46 -1.79
CA GLN A 47 -12.42 -12.89 -2.65
C GLN A 47 -12.12 -12.42 -4.07
N PRO A 48 -12.84 -12.90 -5.10
CA PRO A 48 -12.58 -12.51 -6.50
C PRO A 48 -12.67 -11.00 -6.76
N ASP A 49 -13.47 -10.29 -5.97
CA ASP A 49 -13.74 -8.86 -6.06
C ASP A 49 -13.28 -8.06 -4.83
N ARG A 50 -12.59 -8.67 -3.86
CA ARG A 50 -12.22 -8.02 -2.61
C ARG A 50 -10.77 -8.29 -2.24
N ALA A 51 -10.02 -7.22 -1.97
CA ALA A 51 -8.62 -7.30 -1.57
C ALA A 51 -8.36 -6.58 -0.26
N ILE A 52 -7.29 -6.99 0.40
CA ILE A 52 -6.67 -6.25 1.50
C ILE A 52 -5.31 -5.77 1.00
N GLU A 53 -5.00 -4.50 1.18
CA GLU A 53 -3.69 -3.92 0.90
C GLU A 53 -3.09 -3.36 2.18
N GLY A 54 -1.84 -3.76 2.46
CA GLY A 54 -0.99 -3.17 3.48
C GLY A 54 0.05 -2.26 2.83
N LEU A 55 0.18 -1.04 3.33
CA LEU A 55 1.11 -0.03 2.85
C LEU A 55 2.02 0.44 3.98
N ALA A 56 3.32 0.48 3.73
CA ALA A 56 4.29 1.12 4.62
C ALA A 56 4.92 2.31 3.89
N TYR A 57 4.46 3.50 4.21
CA TYR A 57 4.95 4.77 3.66
C TYR A 57 6.17 5.25 4.44
N PHE A 58 7.19 5.68 3.70
CA PHE A 58 8.41 6.27 4.25
C PHE A 58 8.55 7.69 3.70
N TYR A 59 8.71 8.65 4.57
CA TYR A 59 8.91 10.04 4.23
C TYR A 59 9.94 10.68 5.18
N GLU A 60 10.45 11.83 4.81
CA GLU A 60 11.59 12.48 5.49
C GLU A 60 11.35 12.66 7.00
N ASP A 61 10.13 13.01 7.38
CA ASP A 61 9.75 13.33 8.75
C ASP A 61 9.12 12.16 9.53
N GLY A 62 9.10 10.92 8.96
CA GLY A 62 8.53 9.77 9.66
C GLY A 62 8.15 8.58 8.79
N PHE A 63 7.25 7.74 9.30
CA PHE A 63 6.67 6.64 8.54
C PHE A 63 5.19 6.46 8.90
N ARG A 64 4.43 5.84 7.99
CA ARG A 64 3.01 5.54 8.18
C ARG A 64 2.71 4.13 7.70
N ILE A 65 1.95 3.39 8.49
CA ILE A 65 1.39 2.09 8.09
C ILE A 65 -0.10 2.31 7.84
N THR A 66 -0.57 1.84 6.69
CA THR A 66 -1.97 1.91 6.29
C THR A 66 -2.47 0.52 5.91
N GLY A 67 -3.66 0.16 6.35
CA GLY A 67 -4.41 -0.99 5.90
C GLY A 67 -5.65 -0.55 5.12
N LEU A 68 -5.85 -1.09 3.92
CA LEU A 68 -7.00 -0.82 3.07
C LEU A 68 -7.82 -2.10 2.86
N TYR A 69 -9.13 -1.97 2.82
CA TYR A 69 -10.05 -2.97 2.34
C TYR A 69 -10.66 -2.48 1.04
N GLU A 70 -10.44 -3.19 -0.05
CA GLU A 70 -10.75 -2.74 -1.40
C GLU A 70 -11.82 -3.63 -2.03
N ILE A 71 -12.81 -2.99 -2.66
CA ILE A 71 -13.82 -3.63 -3.50
C ILE A 71 -13.47 -3.31 -4.94
N HIS A 72 -13.27 -4.34 -5.74
CA HIS A 72 -12.86 -4.24 -7.14
C HIS A 72 -14.01 -4.55 -8.09
N GLY A 73 -14.11 -3.80 -9.19
CA GLY A 73 -15.01 -4.08 -10.29
C GLY A 73 -14.25 -4.11 -11.61
N ASN A 74 -14.62 -5.03 -12.50
CA ASN A 74 -14.01 -5.13 -13.83
C ASN A 74 -14.40 -3.93 -14.69
N ILE A 75 -13.48 -3.51 -15.55
CA ILE A 75 -13.74 -2.53 -16.62
C ILE A 75 -13.88 -3.33 -17.91
N GLU A 76 -15.06 -3.28 -18.52
CA GLU A 76 -15.36 -4.02 -19.75
C GLU A 76 -14.47 -3.55 -20.90
N GLY A 77 -14.05 -4.50 -21.75
CA GLY A 77 -13.23 -4.23 -22.94
C GLY A 77 -11.74 -4.23 -22.70
N VAL A 78 -11.25 -4.33 -21.47
CA VAL A 78 -9.82 -4.42 -21.15
C VAL A 78 -9.57 -5.50 -20.11
N ASP A 79 -9.08 -6.65 -20.56
CA ASP A 79 -8.75 -7.75 -19.66
C ASP A 79 -7.66 -7.33 -18.66
N GLY A 80 -7.90 -7.66 -17.38
CA GLY A 80 -6.98 -7.34 -16.29
C GLY A 80 -7.10 -5.93 -15.72
N LEU A 81 -7.94 -5.05 -16.30
CA LEU A 81 -8.19 -3.72 -15.77
C LEU A 81 -9.41 -3.73 -14.85
N LYS A 82 -9.21 -3.22 -13.63
CA LYS A 82 -10.26 -3.08 -12.61
C LYS A 82 -10.23 -1.67 -12.03
N TRP A 83 -11.38 -1.17 -11.65
CA TRP A 83 -11.47 -0.06 -10.70
C TRP A 83 -11.56 -0.62 -9.29
N TYR A 84 -11.18 0.15 -8.29
CA TYR A 84 -11.39 -0.20 -6.90
C TYR A 84 -11.69 1.01 -6.03
N ILE A 85 -12.44 0.76 -4.96
CA ILE A 85 -12.78 1.72 -3.92
C ILE A 85 -12.84 1.01 -2.58
N GLY A 86 -12.54 1.72 -1.50
CA GLY A 86 -12.70 1.12 -0.19
C GLY A 86 -12.31 2.02 0.97
N PRO A 87 -12.63 1.57 2.20
CA PRO A 87 -12.17 2.18 3.44
C PRO A 87 -10.80 1.64 3.86
N GLY A 88 -10.14 2.39 4.72
CA GLY A 88 -8.91 1.99 5.39
C GLY A 88 -8.70 2.67 6.72
N ALA A 89 -7.59 2.35 7.35
CA ALA A 89 -7.13 3.00 8.56
C ALA A 89 -5.61 3.05 8.57
N HIS A 90 -5.07 4.04 9.28
CA HIS A 90 -3.63 4.21 9.37
C HIS A 90 -3.16 4.58 10.78
N ILE A 91 -1.88 4.30 10.99
CA ILE A 91 -1.10 4.84 12.08
C ILE A 91 0.20 5.42 11.51
N GLY A 92 0.48 6.67 11.83
CA GLY A 92 1.68 7.39 11.44
C GLY A 92 2.55 7.74 12.65
N PHE A 93 3.85 7.82 12.43
CA PHE A 93 4.83 8.17 13.45
C PHE A 93 5.74 9.27 12.92
N TRP A 94 5.83 10.37 13.68
CA TRP A 94 6.66 11.52 13.36
C TRP A 94 8.05 11.38 14.00
N SER A 95 9.08 11.74 13.26
CA SER A 95 10.47 11.73 13.73
C SER A 95 10.74 12.87 14.74
N GLN A 96 11.86 12.79 15.44
CA GLN A 96 12.31 13.87 16.31
C GLN A 96 12.58 15.15 15.53
N SER A 97 13.13 15.05 14.32
CA SER A 97 13.37 16.20 13.43
C SER A 97 12.11 17.00 13.13
N TRP A 98 10.96 16.30 12.98
CA TRP A 98 9.68 16.97 12.79
C TRP A 98 9.24 17.75 14.03
N LYS A 99 9.41 17.18 15.23
CA LYS A 99 9.09 17.85 16.50
C LYS A 99 9.94 19.09 16.73
N ASP A 100 11.22 19.02 16.41
CA ASP A 100 12.15 20.13 16.53
C ASP A 100 11.78 21.28 15.57
N LYS A 101 11.26 20.94 14.40
CA LYS A 101 10.75 21.90 13.39
C LYS A 101 9.41 22.54 13.76
N TYR A 102 8.60 21.81 14.54
CA TYR A 102 7.24 22.25 14.95
C TYR A 102 7.01 22.02 16.46
N PRO A 103 7.67 22.82 17.35
CA PRO A 103 7.63 22.61 18.81
C PRO A 103 6.20 22.67 19.41
N ASP A 104 5.31 23.43 18.80
CA ASP A 104 3.91 23.56 19.25
C ASP A 104 3.04 22.35 18.89
N ARG A 105 3.58 21.36 18.16
CA ARG A 105 2.88 20.16 17.66
C ARG A 105 3.38 18.92 18.36
N ASN A 106 2.98 18.72 19.59
CA ASN A 106 3.56 17.73 20.51
C ASN A 106 3.17 16.28 20.23
N ASN A 107 2.30 16.00 19.23
CA ASN A 107 1.87 14.65 18.91
C ASN A 107 2.87 13.93 18.00
N SER A 108 3.44 12.83 18.51
CA SER A 108 4.36 11.96 17.77
C SER A 108 3.64 10.93 16.91
N VAL A 109 2.33 10.80 17.08
CA VAL A 109 1.52 9.75 16.46
C VAL A 109 0.32 10.38 15.78
N ALA A 110 0.02 9.93 14.57
CA ALA A 110 -1.22 10.22 13.85
C ALA A 110 -2.02 8.92 13.73
N ILE A 111 -3.31 8.96 14.00
CA ILE A 111 -4.23 7.83 13.81
C ILE A 111 -5.45 8.35 13.08
N GLY A 112 -5.88 7.64 12.06
CA GLY A 112 -7.03 8.06 11.27
C GLY A 112 -7.62 6.97 10.39
N ILE A 113 -8.59 7.39 9.60
CA ILE A 113 -9.24 6.57 8.58
C ILE A 113 -8.85 7.05 7.19
N ASP A 114 -8.92 6.13 6.24
CA ASP A 114 -8.61 6.35 4.83
C ASP A 114 -9.80 5.98 3.96
N GLY A 115 -9.92 6.68 2.84
CA GLY A 115 -10.62 6.19 1.67
C GLY A 115 -9.59 5.81 0.61
N VAL A 116 -9.95 4.96 -0.33
CA VAL A 116 -9.17 4.72 -1.54
C VAL A 116 -10.08 4.65 -2.74
N LEU A 117 -9.64 5.23 -3.85
CA LEU A 117 -10.26 5.12 -5.17
C LEU A 117 -9.15 5.00 -6.21
N GLY A 118 -9.21 3.96 -7.04
CA GLY A 118 -8.13 3.72 -7.99
C GLY A 118 -8.47 2.79 -9.14
N LEU A 119 -7.44 2.60 -9.96
CA LEU A 119 -7.38 1.64 -11.06
C LEU A 119 -6.28 0.64 -10.76
N ASP A 120 -6.54 -0.61 -11.08
CA ASP A 120 -5.64 -1.75 -10.90
C ASP A 120 -5.56 -2.50 -12.22
N TYR A 121 -4.36 -2.62 -12.78
CA TYR A 121 -4.15 -3.28 -14.05
C TYR A 121 -3.14 -4.43 -13.92
N LYS A 122 -3.64 -5.64 -14.11
CA LYS A 122 -2.80 -6.84 -14.23
C LYS A 122 -2.40 -7.05 -15.67
N ILE A 123 -1.11 -6.94 -15.97
CA ILE A 123 -0.59 -7.13 -17.32
C ILE A 123 -0.65 -8.61 -17.68
N THR A 124 -1.43 -8.97 -18.69
CA THR A 124 -1.51 -10.34 -19.22
C THR A 124 -0.17 -10.73 -19.88
N GLY A 125 0.32 -11.91 -19.57
CA GLY A 125 1.61 -12.39 -20.08
C GLY A 125 2.84 -11.91 -19.29
N ALA A 126 2.64 -11.12 -18.22
CA ALA A 126 3.71 -10.72 -17.31
C ALA A 126 3.24 -10.77 -15.85
N PRO A 127 4.06 -11.18 -14.89
CA PRO A 127 3.71 -11.21 -13.48
C PRO A 127 3.78 -9.81 -12.86
N ILE A 128 3.15 -8.82 -13.51
CA ILE A 128 3.22 -7.41 -13.13
C ILE A 128 1.81 -6.85 -13.00
N ASN A 129 1.57 -6.17 -11.90
CA ASN A 129 0.42 -5.33 -11.65
C ASN A 129 0.85 -3.86 -11.56
N VAL A 130 0.07 -2.99 -12.17
CA VAL A 130 0.24 -1.53 -12.09
C VAL A 130 -1.05 -0.94 -11.54
N SER A 131 -0.96 -0.03 -10.60
CA SER A 131 -2.12 0.67 -10.05
C SER A 131 -1.90 2.17 -10.00
N LEU A 132 -2.99 2.91 -10.08
CA LEU A 132 -3.01 4.35 -9.84
C LEU A 132 -4.19 4.65 -8.92
N ASP A 133 -3.94 5.29 -7.81
CA ASP A 133 -4.99 5.60 -6.85
C ASP A 133 -4.82 6.95 -6.15
N TRP A 134 -5.92 7.41 -5.59
CA TRP A 134 -6.03 8.52 -4.67
C TRP A 134 -6.54 8.00 -3.33
N GLN A 135 -5.87 8.38 -2.26
CA GLN A 135 -6.13 7.89 -0.91
C GLN A 135 -6.32 9.06 0.05
N PRO A 136 -7.50 9.70 0.08
CA PRO A 136 -7.82 10.72 1.08
C PRO A 136 -7.86 10.11 2.47
N SER A 137 -7.40 10.86 3.48
CA SER A 137 -7.40 10.43 4.87
C SER A 137 -7.89 11.52 5.82
N PHE A 138 -8.41 11.07 6.96
CA PHE A 138 -8.86 11.93 8.04
C PHE A 138 -8.25 11.46 9.35
N ASN A 139 -7.46 12.32 10.01
CA ASN A 139 -6.81 12.03 11.27
C ASN A 139 -7.73 12.41 12.45
N PHE A 140 -7.91 11.50 13.40
CA PHE A 140 -8.55 11.78 14.70
C PHE A 140 -7.54 12.21 15.76
N VAL A 141 -6.30 11.71 15.62
CA VAL A 141 -5.17 12.02 16.48
C VAL A 141 -4.03 12.52 15.62
N GLY A 142 -3.35 13.56 16.06
CA GLY A 142 -2.23 14.15 15.35
C GLY A 142 -2.58 15.51 14.77
N TYR A 143 -1.76 15.94 13.82
CA TYR A 143 -1.90 17.21 13.13
C TYR A 143 -2.46 16.99 11.72
N ASN A 144 -3.21 17.94 11.18
CA ASN A 144 -3.95 17.86 9.92
C ASN A 144 -5.10 16.84 9.96
N TYR A 145 -6.28 17.33 10.17
CA TYR A 145 -7.49 16.51 10.18
C TYR A 145 -7.78 15.87 8.83
N PHE A 146 -7.60 16.57 7.73
CA PHE A 146 -7.80 16.06 6.37
C PHE A 146 -6.51 16.15 5.56
N GLU A 147 -6.16 15.03 4.93
CA GLU A 147 -5.00 14.91 4.03
C GLU A 147 -5.45 14.26 2.71
N GLY A 148 -5.30 14.98 1.62
CA GLY A 148 -5.66 14.52 0.28
C GLY A 148 -4.47 14.11 -0.59
N GLY A 149 -3.25 14.12 -0.06
CA GLY A 149 -2.02 13.92 -0.81
C GLY A 149 -1.48 12.49 -0.84
N TRP A 150 -2.21 11.52 -0.29
CA TRP A 150 -1.83 10.12 -0.30
C TRP A 150 -2.36 9.41 -1.54
N GLY A 151 -1.70 8.29 -1.90
CA GLY A 151 -2.00 7.50 -3.08
C GLY A 151 -0.79 7.40 -4.01
N GLY A 152 -1.00 7.29 -5.32
CA GLY A 152 0.05 7.33 -6.32
C GLY A 152 0.09 6.13 -7.25
N LEU A 153 1.21 5.98 -7.96
CA LEU A 153 1.47 4.90 -8.90
C LEU A 153 2.08 3.70 -8.19
N GLY A 154 1.42 2.55 -8.22
CA GLY A 154 1.92 1.28 -7.71
C GLY A 154 2.45 0.38 -8.81
N ILE A 155 3.57 -0.28 -8.57
CA ILE A 155 4.10 -1.36 -9.41
C ILE A 155 4.39 -2.54 -8.51
N ARG A 156 3.78 -3.70 -8.80
CA ARG A 156 3.84 -4.91 -7.97
C ARG A 156 4.13 -6.14 -8.82
N TYR A 157 4.86 -7.05 -8.24
CA TYR A 157 5.01 -8.42 -8.75
C TYR A 157 3.86 -9.28 -8.25
N THR A 158 3.26 -10.11 -9.10
CA THR A 158 2.07 -10.91 -8.82
C THR A 158 2.36 -12.40 -8.72
N PHE A 159 1.61 -13.04 -7.81
CA PHE A 159 1.68 -14.47 -7.52
C PHE A 159 0.31 -15.10 -7.58
#